data_6c5acd7d42f1db21c7159c63c7ab09e9
#
_entry.id   6c5acd7d42f1db21c7159c63c7ab09e9
#
_cell.length_a   1.000
_cell.length_b   1.000
_cell.length_c   1.000
_cell.angle_alpha   90.00
_cell.angle_beta   90.00
_cell.angle_gamma   90.00
#
_symmetry.space_group_name_H-M   'P 1'
#
loop_
_entity.id
_entity.type
_entity.pdbx_description
1 polymer ?
#
loop_
_entity_poly.entity_id
_entity_poly.type
_entity_poly.pdbx_seq_one_letter_code
_entity_poly.pdbx_strand_id
1 'polypeptide(L)'
;MILQQDIVSLTDFARQTRKHTTEIRKHGRPRVLTHNGRASAVVLSVAAYQKLLHDAEEHRLDLRLQKALNDYASGKRGAVATKAFQSIRARAAKRRAGK
;
A
#
# COMPACT_ATOMS: atom_id res chain seq x y z
N MET A 1 4.78 -1.87 -12.12
CA MET A 1 4.70 -1.19 -13.42
C MET A 1 3.31 -1.37 -14.01
N ILE A 2 2.73 -0.31 -14.52
CA ILE A 2 1.41 -0.35 -15.17
C ILE A 2 1.63 -0.24 -16.67
N LEU A 3 1.15 -1.25 -17.41
CA LEU A 3 1.23 -1.26 -18.87
C LEU A 3 -0.09 -0.75 -19.45
N GLN A 4 -0.07 -0.34 -20.71
CA GLN A 4 -1.28 0.13 -21.37
C GLN A 4 -2.40 -0.93 -21.33
N GLN A 5 -2.05 -2.19 -21.43
CA GLN A 5 -2.98 -3.31 -21.36
C GLN A 5 -3.62 -3.48 -19.98
N ASP A 6 -3.04 -2.85 -18.96
CA ASP A 6 -3.57 -2.90 -17.60
C ASP A 6 -4.63 -1.82 -17.34
N ILE A 7 -4.92 -0.99 -18.33
CA ILE A 7 -5.93 0.08 -18.24
C ILE A 7 -7.19 -0.40 -18.97
N VAL A 8 -8.28 -0.54 -18.22
CA VAL A 8 -9.56 -1.03 -18.76
C VAL A 8 -10.71 -0.15 -18.27
N SER A 9 -11.79 -0.11 -19.04
CA SER A 9 -12.99 0.60 -18.59
C SER A 9 -13.68 -0.15 -17.46
N LEU A 10 -14.35 0.60 -16.60
CA LEU A 10 -15.14 0.01 -15.51
C LEU A 10 -16.19 -0.96 -16.06
N THR A 11 -16.83 -0.62 -17.18
CA THR A 11 -17.82 -1.47 -17.83
C THR A 11 -17.21 -2.79 -18.29
N ASP A 12 -16.03 -2.75 -18.92
CA ASP A 12 -15.36 -3.95 -19.38
C ASP A 12 -14.94 -4.83 -18.19
N PHE A 13 -14.42 -4.22 -17.14
CA PHE A 13 -14.06 -4.94 -15.93
C PHE A 13 -15.27 -5.63 -15.31
N ALA A 14 -16.39 -4.93 -15.21
CA ALA A 14 -17.63 -5.51 -14.66
C ALA A 14 -18.13 -6.68 -15.49
N ARG A 15 -17.97 -6.59 -16.81
CA ARG A 15 -18.42 -7.62 -17.74
C ARG A 15 -17.54 -8.86 -17.69
N GLN A 16 -16.24 -8.70 -17.44
CA GLN A 16 -15.26 -9.77 -17.46
C GLN A 16 -14.46 -9.87 -16.15
N THR A 17 -15.15 -9.71 -15.03
CA THR A 17 -14.52 -9.64 -13.70
C THR A 17 -13.63 -10.84 -13.42
N ARG A 18 -14.09 -12.04 -13.70
CA ARG A 18 -13.33 -13.27 -13.43
C ARG A 18 -12.05 -13.33 -14.24
N LYS A 19 -12.10 -12.94 -15.51
CA LYS A 19 -10.94 -12.91 -16.38
C LYS A 19 -9.90 -11.90 -15.85
N HIS A 20 -10.35 -10.69 -15.54
CA HIS A 20 -9.46 -9.64 -15.05
C HIS A 20 -8.83 -9.99 -13.71
N THR A 21 -9.61 -10.52 -12.78
CA THR A 21 -9.09 -10.91 -11.45
C THR A 21 -8.11 -12.06 -11.55
N THR A 22 -8.34 -13.00 -12.45
CA THR A 22 -7.40 -14.11 -12.69
C THR A 22 -6.08 -13.59 -13.24
N GLU A 23 -6.11 -12.69 -14.20
CA GLU A 23 -4.91 -12.10 -14.79
C GLU A 23 -4.14 -11.26 -13.75
N ILE A 24 -4.83 -10.50 -12.92
CA ILE A 24 -4.23 -9.71 -11.86
C ILE A 24 -3.47 -10.61 -10.88
N ARG A 25 -4.07 -11.72 -10.47
CA ARG A 25 -3.43 -12.67 -9.56
C ARG A 25 -2.22 -13.36 -10.22
N LYS A 26 -2.35 -13.70 -11.50
CA LYS A 26 -1.32 -14.42 -12.23
C LYS A 26 -0.09 -13.54 -12.50
N HIS A 27 -0.30 -12.31 -12.91
CA HIS A 27 0.77 -11.40 -13.32
C HIS A 27 1.24 -10.45 -12.22
N GLY A 28 0.45 -10.28 -11.18
CA GLY A 28 0.79 -9.41 -10.06
C GLY A 28 0.74 -7.92 -10.37
N ARG A 29 0.28 -7.53 -11.56
CA ARG A 29 0.18 -6.13 -11.95
C ARG A 29 -1.18 -5.57 -11.58
N PRO A 30 -1.24 -4.33 -11.05
CA PRO A 30 -2.51 -3.67 -10.82
C PRO A 30 -3.25 -3.42 -12.12
N ARG A 31 -4.58 -3.34 -12.05
CA ARG A 31 -5.40 -2.95 -13.19
C ARG A 31 -6.10 -1.63 -12.87
N VAL A 32 -5.91 -0.64 -13.74
CA VAL A 32 -6.50 0.68 -13.58
C VAL A 32 -7.86 0.68 -14.27
N LEU A 33 -8.91 1.04 -13.53
CA LEU A 33 -10.27 1.13 -14.05
C LEU A 33 -10.57 2.58 -14.39
N THR A 34 -11.07 2.79 -15.61
CA THR A 34 -11.47 4.11 -16.07
C THR A 34 -12.99 4.23 -16.15
N HIS A 35 -13.47 5.44 -15.90
CA HIS A 35 -14.87 5.78 -16.06
C HIS A 35 -14.92 7.14 -16.75
N ASN A 36 -15.64 7.20 -17.88
CA ASN A 36 -15.71 8.42 -18.71
C ASN A 36 -14.32 8.95 -19.08
N GLY A 37 -13.41 8.05 -19.43
CA GLY A 37 -12.05 8.41 -19.86
C GLY A 37 -11.10 8.83 -18.74
N ARG A 38 -11.51 8.73 -17.47
CA ARG A 38 -10.70 9.10 -16.34
C ARG A 38 -10.42 7.91 -15.43
N ALA A 39 -9.22 7.84 -14.88
CA ALA A 39 -8.89 6.82 -13.90
C ALA A 39 -9.77 6.99 -12.67
N SER A 40 -10.46 5.93 -12.27
CA SER A 40 -11.44 5.94 -11.19
C SER A 40 -11.04 5.04 -10.03
N ALA A 41 -10.44 3.89 -10.33
CA ALA A 41 -10.10 2.91 -9.31
C ALA A 41 -8.90 2.08 -9.77
N VAL A 42 -8.26 1.43 -8.82
CA VAL A 42 -7.19 0.48 -9.09
C VAL A 42 -7.53 -0.83 -8.40
N VAL A 43 -7.42 -1.94 -9.14
CA VAL A 43 -7.64 -3.28 -8.61
C VAL A 43 -6.31 -4.01 -8.62
N LEU A 44 -5.95 -4.61 -7.50
CA LEU A 44 -4.73 -5.39 -7.38
C LEU A 44 -5.01 -6.65 -6.56
N SER A 45 -4.12 -7.63 -6.67
CA SER A 45 -4.23 -8.85 -5.86
C SER A 45 -4.01 -8.54 -4.38
N VAL A 46 -4.53 -9.40 -3.53
CA VAL A 46 -4.32 -9.25 -2.08
C VAL A 46 -2.82 -9.28 -1.76
N ALA A 47 -2.08 -10.18 -2.42
CA ALA A 47 -0.63 -10.27 -2.22
C ALA A 47 0.09 -8.97 -2.61
N ALA A 48 -0.28 -8.37 -3.75
CA ALA A 48 0.31 -7.11 -4.20
C ALA A 48 -0.04 -5.97 -3.25
N TYR A 49 -1.26 -5.94 -2.75
CA TYR A 49 -1.70 -4.94 -1.79
C TYR A 49 -0.94 -5.05 -0.48
N GLN A 50 -0.79 -6.27 0.04
CA GLN A 50 -0.04 -6.50 1.27
C GLN A 50 1.42 -6.08 1.14
N LYS A 51 2.04 -6.39 0.00
CA LYS A 51 3.41 -5.97 -0.29
C LYS A 51 3.52 -4.44 -0.33
N LEU A 52 2.58 -3.79 -1.00
CA LEU A 52 2.56 -2.33 -1.09
C LEU A 52 2.44 -1.69 0.30
N LEU A 53 1.57 -2.22 1.15
CA LEU A 53 1.43 -1.74 2.52
C LEU A 53 2.69 -1.96 3.34
N HIS A 54 3.31 -3.14 3.20
CA HIS A 54 4.53 -3.46 3.90
C HIS A 54 5.66 -2.50 3.51
N ASP A 55 5.86 -2.28 2.22
CA ASP A 55 6.87 -1.36 1.72
C ASP A 55 6.61 0.08 2.20
N ALA A 56 5.37 0.51 2.21
CA ALA A 56 5.00 1.83 2.71
C ALA A 56 5.25 1.98 4.21
N GLU A 57 4.99 0.93 4.98
CA GLU A 57 5.24 0.93 6.42
C GLU A 57 6.73 0.98 6.74
N GLU A 58 7.54 0.19 6.02
CA GLU A 58 8.99 0.24 6.17
C GLU A 58 9.53 1.64 5.87
N HIS A 59 9.05 2.25 4.79
CA HIS A 59 9.47 3.60 4.43
C HIS A 59 9.10 4.62 5.51
N ARG A 60 7.90 4.53 6.06
CA ARG A 60 7.47 5.41 7.15
C ARG A 60 8.30 5.20 8.40
N LEU A 61 8.62 3.96 8.71
CA LEU A 61 9.46 3.62 9.86
C LEU A 61 10.85 4.22 9.70
N ASP A 62 11.45 4.08 8.51
CA ASP A 62 12.76 4.65 8.23
C ASP A 62 12.77 6.18 8.39
N LEU A 63 11.76 6.87 7.85
CA LEU A 63 11.66 8.32 7.97
C LEU A 63 11.49 8.75 9.42
N ARG A 64 10.68 8.05 10.19
CA ARG A 64 10.47 8.34 11.61
C ARG A 64 11.72 8.09 12.43
N LEU A 65 12.41 7.00 12.12
CA LEU A 65 13.66 6.65 12.80
C LEU A 65 14.71 7.70 12.53
N GLN A 66 14.88 8.14 11.29
CA GLN A 66 15.83 9.19 10.95
C GLN A 66 15.51 10.49 11.68
N LYS A 67 14.24 10.86 11.71
CA LYS A 67 13.82 12.07 12.44
C LYS A 67 14.12 11.95 13.93
N ALA A 68 13.82 10.79 14.53
CA ALA A 68 14.08 10.55 15.94
C ALA A 68 15.58 10.62 16.26
N LEU A 69 16.41 10.05 15.39
CA LEU A 69 17.87 10.10 15.55
C LEU A 69 18.39 11.53 15.42
N ASN A 70 17.88 12.30 14.45
CA ASN A 70 18.24 13.70 14.28
C ASN A 70 17.81 14.54 15.48
N ASP A 71 16.61 14.32 16.01
CA ASP A 71 16.12 15.02 17.19
C ASP A 71 16.96 14.69 18.42
N TYR A 72 17.36 13.44 18.58
CA TYR A 72 18.23 13.00 19.66
C TYR A 72 19.60 13.69 19.57
N ALA A 73 20.20 13.68 18.37
CA ALA A 73 21.48 14.33 18.13
C ALA A 73 21.44 15.85 18.37
N SER A 74 20.28 16.46 18.21
CA SER A 74 20.03 17.90 18.47
C SER A 74 19.68 18.19 19.92
N GLY A 75 19.73 17.19 20.80
CA GLY A 75 19.41 17.35 22.22
C GLY A 75 17.93 17.18 22.56
N LYS A 76 17.10 16.79 21.61
CA LYS A 76 15.70 16.48 21.88
C LYS A 76 15.57 15.07 22.46
N ARG A 77 14.57 14.87 23.31
CA ARG A 77 14.42 13.62 24.05
C ARG A 77 13.89 12.48 23.17
N GLY A 78 14.36 11.25 23.45
CA GLY A 78 13.96 10.04 22.76
C GLY A 78 12.53 9.55 23.02
N ALA A 79 11.75 10.22 23.89
CA ALA A 79 10.38 9.84 24.18
C ALA A 79 9.50 9.85 22.93
N VAL A 80 9.75 10.74 21.99
CA VAL A 80 9.02 10.83 20.73
C VAL A 80 9.25 9.58 19.87
N ALA A 81 10.48 9.10 19.83
CA ALA A 81 10.84 7.89 19.09
C ALA A 81 10.11 6.67 19.66
N THR A 82 10.07 6.54 20.98
CA THR A 82 9.35 5.43 21.66
C THR A 82 7.88 5.44 21.30
N LYS A 83 7.23 6.59 21.32
CA LYS A 83 5.82 6.72 20.91
C LYS A 83 5.59 6.32 19.46
N ALA A 84 6.48 6.73 18.57
CA ALA A 84 6.38 6.39 17.15
C ALA A 84 6.46 4.88 16.93
N PHE A 85 7.39 4.20 17.59
CA PHE A 85 7.54 2.75 17.51
C PHE A 85 6.32 2.03 18.09
N GLN A 86 5.81 2.49 19.23
CA GLN A 86 4.62 1.90 19.83
C GLN A 86 3.40 2.03 18.93
N SER A 87 3.20 3.17 18.29
CA SER A 87 2.11 3.37 17.34
C SER A 87 2.19 2.42 16.15
N ILE A 88 3.38 2.24 15.60
CA ILE A 88 3.58 1.36 14.46
C ILE A 88 3.30 -0.10 14.84
N ARG A 89 3.80 -0.54 16.00
CA ARG A 89 3.55 -1.90 16.50
C ARG A 89 2.07 -2.14 16.76
N ALA A 90 1.39 -1.17 17.35
CA ALA A 90 -0.05 -1.27 17.62
C ALA A 90 -0.85 -1.42 16.32
N ARG A 91 -0.51 -0.67 15.29
CA ARG A 91 -1.16 -0.78 13.98
C ARG A 91 -0.91 -2.13 13.32
N ALA A 92 0.31 -2.62 13.36
CA ALA A 92 0.65 -3.92 12.79
C ALA A 92 -0.08 -5.05 13.51
N ALA A 93 -0.11 -5.03 14.85
CA ALA A 93 -0.84 -6.01 15.65
C ALA A 93 -2.35 -5.98 15.36
N LYS A 94 -2.93 -4.79 15.25
CA LYS A 94 -4.34 -4.60 14.95
C LYS A 94 -4.70 -5.16 13.58
N ARG A 95 -3.86 -4.98 12.57
CA ARG A 95 -4.09 -5.54 11.25
C ARG A 95 -4.08 -7.06 11.25
N ARG A 96 -3.14 -7.68 11.98
CA ARG A 96 -3.06 -9.13 12.09
C ARG A 96 -4.30 -9.71 12.78
N ALA A 97 -4.79 -9.02 13.78
CA ALA A 97 -5.98 -9.45 14.52
C ALA A 97 -7.27 -9.23 13.73
N GLY A 98 -7.29 -8.30 12.79
CA GLY A 98 -8.47 -7.91 12.03
C GLY A 98 -8.78 -8.79 10.81
N LYS A 99 -8.12 -9.91 10.65
CA LYS A 99 -8.40 -10.82 9.54
C LYS A 99 -9.55 -11.76 9.84
#